data_15f2a9795acc946edb5f8ce4f304ea05
#
_entry.id   15f2a9795acc946edb5f8ce4f304ea05
#
_cell.length_a   1.000
_cell.length_b   1.000
_cell.length_c   1.000
_cell.angle_alpha   90.00
_cell.angle_beta   90.00
_cell.angle_gamma   90.00
#
_symmetry.space_group_name_H-M   'P 1'
#
loop_
_entity.id
_entity.type
_entity.pdbx_description
1 polymer ?
#
loop_
_entity_poly.entity_id
_entity_poly.type
_entity_poly.pdbx_seq_one_letter_code
_entity_poly.pdbx_strand_id
1 'polypeptide(L)'
;MNKLSRRSFLGSSAFLSLVGVFGLVPSLYKTRQKKKNMFVHHVYFWLKNPDSAADKAKLIEGLNTLKGIKQIKMAHIGVPANTNRSVIERGYAVSWLLFFDNQQEQDVYQEHPVHLKFVENYSQLWEKVIVYDSVDA
;
A
#
# COMPACT_ATOMS: atom_id res chain seq x y z
N MET A 1 53.91 43.35 -51.39
CA MET A 1 53.92 43.31 -52.87
C MET A 1 52.87 42.34 -53.39
N ASN A 2 51.93 42.89 -54.14
CA ASN A 2 51.17 42.31 -55.24
C ASN A 2 50.26 41.09 -54.91
N LYS A 3 49.10 41.05 -55.34
CA LYS A 3 48.06 41.70 -56.17
C LYS A 3 46.92 40.67 -56.30
N LEU A 4 45.71 41.11 -56.01
CA LEU A 4 44.52 41.12 -56.88
C LEU A 4 44.33 39.97 -57.91
N SER A 5 43.16 39.35 -57.90
CA SER A 5 42.21 39.33 -58.99
C SER A 5 41.02 38.40 -58.67
N ARG A 6 39.85 38.84 -58.45
CA ARG A 6 38.62 39.06 -59.23
C ARG A 6 38.29 38.01 -60.27
N ARG A 7 37.15 37.36 -60.13
CA ARG A 7 35.96 37.31 -61.03
C ARG A 7 35.13 36.06 -60.70
N SER A 8 33.97 36.27 -60.16
CA SER A 8 32.66 36.28 -60.87
C SER A 8 32.44 35.12 -61.82
N PHE A 9 31.41 34.30 -61.54
CA PHE A 9 30.34 34.03 -62.47
C PHE A 9 29.11 33.45 -61.77
N LEU A 10 27.97 33.93 -62.25
CA LEU A 10 26.59 33.61 -61.88
C LEU A 10 26.23 32.17 -62.34
N GLY A 11 25.30 31.58 -61.60
CA GLY A 11 24.58 30.40 -62.07
C GLY A 11 23.43 30.09 -61.13
N SER A 12 22.25 30.54 -61.50
CA SER A 12 20.97 30.25 -60.86
C SER A 12 20.66 28.78 -60.77
N SER A 13 20.05 28.34 -59.69
CA SER A 13 18.82 27.53 -59.75
C SER A 13 18.30 27.28 -58.35
N ALA A 14 17.11 27.81 -58.14
CA ALA A 14 16.29 27.57 -56.96
C ALA A 14 15.79 26.12 -56.94
N PHE A 15 16.00 25.43 -55.86
CA PHE A 15 15.15 24.34 -55.47
C PHE A 15 14.77 24.56 -53.99
N LEU A 16 13.56 25.07 -53.81
CA LEU A 16 12.86 25.05 -52.55
C LEU A 16 12.54 23.57 -52.21
N SER A 17 13.31 22.96 -51.33
CA SER A 17 12.87 21.78 -50.67
C SER A 17 12.33 22.15 -49.30
N LEU A 18 11.00 22.29 -49.23
CA LEU A 18 10.26 22.36 -47.99
C LEU A 18 10.35 20.97 -47.31
N VAL A 19 11.35 20.74 -46.49
CA VAL A 19 11.35 19.60 -45.57
C VAL A 19 10.48 20.00 -44.42
N GLY A 20 9.22 19.55 -44.46
CA GLY A 20 8.31 19.61 -43.32
C GLY A 20 8.86 18.81 -42.18
N VAL A 21 9.42 19.48 -41.17
CA VAL A 21 9.72 18.87 -39.87
C VAL A 21 8.37 18.58 -39.22
N PHE A 22 7.86 17.38 -39.46
CA PHE A 22 6.81 16.81 -38.58
C PHE A 22 7.43 16.61 -37.21
N GLY A 23 7.29 17.65 -36.36
CA GLY A 23 7.58 17.55 -34.95
C GLY A 23 6.70 16.47 -34.33
N LEU A 24 7.25 15.29 -34.12
CA LEU A 24 6.70 14.29 -33.22
C LEU A 24 6.66 14.92 -31.82
N VAL A 25 5.52 15.54 -31.48
CA VAL A 25 5.21 15.91 -30.11
C VAL A 25 5.00 14.58 -29.37
N PRO A 26 5.90 14.19 -28.45
CA PRO A 26 5.59 13.02 -27.61
C PRO A 26 4.34 13.38 -26.81
N SER A 27 3.23 12.78 -27.19
CA SER A 27 2.00 12.83 -26.41
C SER A 27 2.35 12.20 -25.04
N LEU A 28 2.56 13.04 -24.05
CA LEU A 28 2.66 12.64 -22.66
C LEU A 28 1.30 12.09 -22.25
N TYR A 29 1.07 10.82 -22.58
CA TYR A 29 0.02 10.05 -21.95
C TYR A 29 0.36 10.00 -20.46
N LYS A 30 -0.17 10.96 -19.73
CA LYS A 30 -0.25 10.92 -18.28
C LYS A 30 -1.16 9.72 -17.97
N THR A 31 -0.57 8.54 -17.85
CA THR A 31 -1.27 7.36 -17.33
C THR A 31 -1.79 7.79 -15.96
N ARG A 32 -3.09 8.07 -15.91
CA ARG A 32 -3.79 8.35 -14.66
C ARG A 32 -3.68 7.06 -13.85
N GLN A 33 -2.68 6.99 -12.99
CA GLN A 33 -2.56 5.91 -12.03
C GLN A 33 -3.90 5.87 -11.30
N LYS A 34 -4.65 4.79 -11.53
CA LYS A 34 -5.91 4.55 -10.82
C LYS A 34 -5.53 4.55 -9.33
N LYS A 35 -6.00 5.56 -8.58
CA LYS A 35 -5.75 5.64 -7.14
C LYS A 35 -6.16 4.29 -6.55
N LYS A 36 -5.21 3.55 -6.02
CA LYS A 36 -5.46 2.24 -5.46
C LYS A 36 -6.11 2.50 -4.12
N ASN A 37 -7.41 2.28 -4.00
CA ASN A 37 -8.12 2.44 -2.74
C ASN A 37 -7.66 1.34 -1.79
N MET A 38 -6.67 1.68 -0.99
CA MET A 38 -6.17 0.78 0.05
C MET A 38 -7.26 0.55 1.09
N PHE A 39 -7.43 -0.70 1.50
CA PHE A 39 -8.31 -1.06 2.61
C PHE A 39 -7.46 -1.37 3.83
N VAL A 40 -7.78 -0.74 4.95
CA VAL A 40 -7.11 -0.92 6.23
C VAL A 40 -8.06 -1.61 7.19
N HIS A 41 -7.62 -2.73 7.75
CA HIS A 41 -8.33 -3.53 8.74
C HIS A 41 -7.52 -3.52 10.03
N HIS A 42 -8.02 -2.87 11.08
CA HIS A 42 -7.32 -2.76 12.36
C HIS A 42 -8.16 -3.36 13.48
N VAL A 43 -7.66 -4.45 14.04
CA VAL A 43 -8.33 -5.23 15.10
C VAL A 43 -7.62 -5.01 16.43
N TYR A 44 -8.39 -4.86 17.49
CA TYR A 44 -7.91 -4.75 18.86
C TYR A 44 -8.54 -5.84 19.70
N PHE A 45 -7.72 -6.52 20.52
CA PHE A 45 -8.13 -7.64 21.35
C PHE A 45 -7.95 -7.30 22.84
N TRP A 46 -9.00 -7.52 23.62
CA TRP A 46 -8.98 -7.53 25.09
C TRP A 46 -9.02 -8.98 25.55
N LEU A 47 -8.00 -9.43 26.26
CA LEU A 47 -7.93 -10.81 26.78
C LEU A 47 -8.88 -11.01 27.94
N LYS A 48 -9.42 -12.23 28.08
CA LYS A 48 -10.19 -12.65 29.28
C LYS A 48 -9.31 -12.60 30.53
N ASN A 49 -8.02 -12.93 30.39
CA ASN A 49 -7.03 -12.87 31.44
C ASN A 49 -5.98 -11.81 31.07
N PRO A 50 -6.23 -10.52 31.32
CA PRO A 50 -5.40 -9.42 30.81
C PRO A 50 -3.94 -9.48 31.31
N ASP A 51 -3.70 -10.07 32.48
CA ASP A 51 -2.37 -10.22 33.08
C ASP A 51 -1.65 -11.52 32.66
N SER A 52 -2.30 -12.37 31.87
CA SER A 52 -1.72 -13.62 31.39
C SER A 52 -0.74 -13.40 30.25
N ALA A 53 0.55 -13.42 30.54
CA ALA A 53 1.59 -13.38 29.51
C ALA A 53 1.51 -14.59 28.56
N ALA A 54 1.06 -15.75 29.06
CA ALA A 54 0.89 -16.97 28.26
C ALA A 54 -0.25 -16.82 27.23
N ASP A 55 -1.41 -16.29 27.64
CA ASP A 55 -2.54 -16.06 26.73
C ASP A 55 -2.20 -15.02 25.67
N LYS A 56 -1.49 -13.97 26.05
CA LYS A 56 -0.98 -12.95 25.14
C LYS A 56 -0.02 -13.55 24.09
N ALA A 57 0.94 -14.36 24.55
CA ALA A 57 1.88 -15.03 23.65
C ALA A 57 1.18 -15.98 22.69
N LYS A 58 0.18 -16.75 23.19
CA LYS A 58 -0.63 -17.64 22.37
C LYS A 58 -1.46 -16.92 21.32
N LEU A 59 -2.05 -15.77 21.67
CA LEU A 59 -2.76 -14.94 20.68
C LEU A 59 -1.81 -14.41 19.60
N ILE A 60 -0.62 -13.94 19.98
CA ILE A 60 0.40 -13.48 19.02
C ILE A 60 0.86 -14.62 18.11
N GLU A 61 1.04 -15.83 18.64
CA GLU A 61 1.33 -17.03 17.85
C GLU A 61 0.24 -17.27 16.79
N GLY A 62 -1.03 -17.26 17.21
CA GLY A 62 -2.16 -17.41 16.30
C GLY A 62 -2.18 -16.35 15.20
N LEU A 63 -1.98 -15.08 15.54
CA LEU A 63 -1.92 -13.97 14.55
C LEU A 63 -0.77 -14.14 13.57
N ASN A 64 0.37 -14.70 14.00
CA ASN A 64 1.47 -14.98 13.09
C ASN A 64 1.13 -16.01 12.02
N THR A 65 0.20 -16.94 12.28
CA THR A 65 -0.25 -17.92 11.26
C THR A 65 -0.98 -17.25 10.08
N LEU A 66 -1.58 -16.07 10.33
CA LEU A 66 -2.33 -15.33 9.30
C LEU A 66 -1.43 -14.61 8.31
N LYS A 67 -0.19 -14.30 8.66
CA LYS A 67 0.74 -13.51 7.81
C LYS A 67 1.02 -14.13 6.45
N GLY A 68 0.84 -15.45 6.31
CA GLY A 68 1.03 -16.17 5.05
C GLY A 68 -0.13 -16.03 4.06
N ILE A 69 -1.24 -15.40 4.43
CA ILE A 69 -2.39 -15.20 3.54
C ILE A 69 -2.02 -14.17 2.49
N LYS A 70 -2.04 -14.56 1.21
CA LYS A 70 -1.52 -13.77 0.08
C LYS A 70 -2.23 -12.43 -0.15
N GLN A 71 -3.47 -12.30 0.30
CA GLN A 71 -4.26 -11.08 0.19
C GLN A 71 -3.68 -9.94 1.04
N ILE A 72 -2.99 -10.29 2.12
CA ILE A 72 -2.38 -9.32 3.03
C ILE A 72 -1.16 -8.69 2.35
N LYS A 73 -1.17 -7.36 2.22
CA LYS A 73 -0.03 -6.60 1.67
C LYS A 73 0.96 -6.18 2.74
N MET A 74 0.44 -5.83 3.90
CA MET A 74 1.23 -5.50 5.07
C MET A 74 0.48 -5.93 6.33
N ALA A 75 1.20 -6.44 7.31
CA ALA A 75 0.67 -6.85 8.59
C ALA A 75 1.57 -6.33 9.72
N HIS A 76 0.93 -5.86 10.80
CA HIS A 76 1.62 -5.47 12.01
C HIS A 76 0.88 -6.00 13.24
N ILE A 77 1.60 -6.70 14.11
CA ILE A 77 1.12 -7.07 15.43
C ILE A 77 1.67 -6.04 16.43
N GLY A 78 0.78 -5.36 17.14
CA GLY A 78 1.13 -4.33 18.10
C GLY A 78 0.71 -4.68 19.52
N VAL A 79 1.34 -4.02 20.48
CA VAL A 79 0.93 -3.96 21.88
C VAL A 79 0.86 -2.49 22.30
N PRO A 80 0.13 -2.12 23.36
CA PRO A 80 0.09 -0.74 23.83
C PRO A 80 1.47 -0.15 24.01
N ALA A 81 1.72 1.01 23.40
CA ALA A 81 2.98 1.74 23.56
C ALA A 81 3.01 2.44 24.93
N ASN A 82 4.21 2.68 25.46
CA ASN A 82 4.39 3.46 26.68
C ASN A 82 4.29 4.96 26.40
N THR A 83 3.09 5.40 25.99
CA THR A 83 2.75 6.81 25.77
C THR A 83 1.66 7.24 26.72
N ASN A 84 1.65 8.50 27.14
CA ASN A 84 0.70 9.01 28.16
C ASN A 84 0.07 10.33 27.71
N ARG A 85 -1.16 10.24 27.18
CA ARG A 85 -2.04 11.36 26.89
C ARG A 85 -3.48 10.93 27.16
N SER A 86 -4.34 11.84 27.58
CA SER A 86 -5.73 11.54 27.98
C SER A 86 -6.59 10.85 26.91
N VAL A 87 -6.20 10.99 25.63
CA VAL A 87 -6.93 10.43 24.48
C VAL A 87 -6.41 9.05 24.05
N ILE A 88 -5.40 8.51 24.74
CA ILE A 88 -4.81 7.23 24.35
C ILE A 88 -5.55 6.08 25.05
N GLU A 89 -6.16 5.20 24.23
CA GLU A 89 -6.70 3.92 24.70
C GLU A 89 -5.55 2.88 24.79
N ARG A 90 -5.34 2.31 25.98
CA ARG A 90 -4.30 1.31 26.25
C ARG A 90 -4.86 0.05 26.90
N GLY A 91 -6.18 -0.08 26.98
CA GLY A 91 -6.82 -1.22 27.63
C GLY A 91 -6.74 -2.53 26.83
N TYR A 92 -6.42 -2.46 25.54
CA TYR A 92 -6.26 -3.67 24.71
C TYR A 92 -4.94 -4.39 25.00
N ALA A 93 -4.91 -5.69 24.79
CA ALA A 93 -3.70 -6.51 24.98
C ALA A 93 -2.82 -6.60 23.74
N VAL A 94 -3.46 -6.78 22.56
CA VAL A 94 -2.79 -6.96 21.27
C VAL A 94 -3.62 -6.24 20.20
N SER A 95 -2.95 -5.65 19.20
CA SER A 95 -3.58 -5.16 17.98
C SER A 95 -3.06 -5.90 16.75
N TRP A 96 -3.91 -6.01 15.72
CA TRP A 96 -3.64 -6.63 14.46
C TRP A 96 -4.02 -5.67 13.33
N LEU A 97 -3.03 -5.04 12.71
CA LEU A 97 -3.21 -4.07 11.63
C LEU A 97 -2.85 -4.72 10.30
N LEU A 98 -3.77 -4.63 9.35
CA LEU A 98 -3.64 -5.18 8.01
C LEU A 98 -3.93 -4.13 6.94
N PHE A 99 -3.24 -4.30 5.82
CA PHE A 99 -3.48 -3.54 4.61
C PHE A 99 -3.79 -4.50 3.46
N PHE A 100 -4.84 -4.17 2.69
CA PHE A 100 -5.27 -4.88 1.50
C PHE A 100 -5.30 -3.92 0.30
N ASP A 101 -5.21 -4.47 -0.91
CA ASP A 101 -5.31 -3.67 -2.13
C ASP A 101 -6.69 -3.02 -2.32
N ASN A 102 -7.74 -3.63 -1.77
CA ASN A 102 -9.13 -3.21 -1.84
C ASN A 102 -9.99 -4.04 -0.89
N GLN A 103 -11.28 -3.71 -0.81
CA GLN A 103 -12.24 -4.43 0.02
C GLN A 103 -12.42 -5.89 -0.40
N GLN A 104 -12.41 -6.20 -1.70
CA GLN A 104 -12.60 -7.58 -2.18
C GLN A 104 -11.49 -8.52 -1.66
N GLU A 105 -10.25 -8.04 -1.59
CA GLU A 105 -9.14 -8.82 -1.00
C GLU A 105 -9.33 -9.03 0.51
N GLN A 106 -9.91 -8.06 1.21
CA GLN A 106 -10.26 -8.22 2.62
C GLN A 106 -11.42 -9.20 2.81
N ASP A 107 -12.45 -9.18 1.95
CA ASP A 107 -13.55 -10.14 1.99
C ASP A 107 -13.03 -11.58 1.79
N VAL A 108 -12.12 -11.79 0.84
CA VAL A 108 -11.45 -13.10 0.63
C VAL A 108 -10.63 -13.52 1.86
N TYR A 109 -9.96 -12.58 2.52
CA TYR A 109 -9.24 -12.85 3.76
C TYR A 109 -10.18 -13.32 4.87
N GLN A 110 -11.35 -12.70 5.05
CA GLN A 110 -12.32 -13.07 6.09
C GLN A 110 -12.81 -14.51 5.95
N GLU A 111 -13.02 -14.96 4.71
CA GLU A 111 -13.49 -16.32 4.41
C GLU A 111 -12.33 -17.32 4.24
N HIS A 112 -11.09 -16.88 4.35
CA HIS A 112 -9.93 -17.73 4.14
C HIS A 112 -9.86 -18.85 5.21
N PRO A 113 -9.63 -20.13 4.84
CA PRO A 113 -9.63 -21.25 5.79
C PRO A 113 -8.67 -21.06 6.97
N VAL A 114 -7.52 -20.43 6.73
CA VAL A 114 -6.54 -20.13 7.81
C VAL A 114 -7.09 -19.10 8.78
N HIS A 115 -7.84 -18.08 8.29
CA HIS A 115 -8.48 -17.10 9.16
C HIS A 115 -9.62 -17.73 9.98
N LEU A 116 -10.48 -18.55 9.35
CA LEU A 116 -11.55 -19.25 10.06
C LEU A 116 -11.00 -20.17 11.15
N LYS A 117 -9.92 -20.91 10.84
CA LYS A 117 -9.25 -21.78 11.82
C LYS A 117 -8.59 -20.98 12.95
N PHE A 118 -8.05 -19.79 12.65
CA PHE A 118 -7.55 -18.89 13.70
C PHE A 118 -8.68 -18.51 14.67
N VAL A 119 -9.82 -18.07 14.16
CA VAL A 119 -10.96 -17.70 15.02
C VAL A 119 -11.42 -18.90 15.85
N GLU A 120 -11.58 -20.09 15.24
CA GLU A 120 -11.94 -21.32 15.94
C GLU A 120 -10.98 -21.66 17.10
N ASN A 121 -9.67 -21.58 16.84
CA ASN A 121 -8.65 -22.05 17.79
C ASN A 121 -8.28 -21.03 18.86
N TYR A 122 -8.53 -19.74 18.66
CA TYR A 122 -8.03 -18.68 19.54
C TYR A 122 -9.10 -17.77 20.13
N SER A 123 -10.37 -17.85 19.67
CA SER A 123 -11.44 -16.94 20.13
C SER A 123 -11.72 -17.03 21.65
N GLN A 124 -11.41 -18.15 22.28
CA GLN A 124 -11.55 -18.31 23.74
C GLN A 124 -10.58 -17.44 24.55
N LEU A 125 -9.52 -16.88 23.93
CA LEU A 125 -8.52 -16.08 24.62
C LEU A 125 -9.00 -14.66 24.92
N TRP A 126 -9.91 -14.10 24.09
CA TRP A 126 -10.38 -12.74 24.28
C TRP A 126 -11.83 -12.67 24.75
N GLU A 127 -12.14 -11.62 25.49
CA GLU A 127 -13.49 -11.29 25.90
C GLU A 127 -14.15 -10.23 25.00
N LYS A 128 -13.31 -9.41 24.34
CA LYS A 128 -13.75 -8.32 23.49
C LYS A 128 -12.82 -8.15 22.31
N VAL A 129 -13.42 -7.88 21.14
CA VAL A 129 -12.71 -7.49 19.92
C VAL A 129 -13.38 -6.23 19.38
N ILE A 130 -12.57 -5.26 18.96
CA ILE A 130 -13.03 -4.10 18.19
C ILE A 130 -12.26 -4.05 16.88
N VAL A 131 -12.98 -3.78 15.80
CA VAL A 131 -12.43 -3.65 14.45
C VAL A 131 -12.70 -2.23 13.94
N TYR A 132 -11.68 -1.64 13.34
CA TYR A 132 -11.79 -0.40 12.58
C TYR A 132 -11.37 -0.66 11.14
N ASP A 133 -12.34 -0.59 10.24
CA ASP A 133 -12.14 -0.68 8.80
C ASP A 133 -12.18 0.71 8.19
N SER A 134 -11.23 1.00 7.30
CA SER A 134 -11.17 2.28 6.60
C SER A 134 -10.62 2.13 5.19
N VAL A 135 -10.97 3.08 4.35
CA VAL A 135 -10.45 3.22 2.99
C VAL A 135 -9.91 4.64 2.80
N ASP A 136 -9.16 4.87 1.73
CA ASP A 136 -8.68 6.20 1.38
C ASP A 136 -9.85 7.19 1.24
N ALA A 137 -9.68 8.41 1.79
CA ALA A 137 -10.64 9.50 1.71
C ALA A 137 -10.66 10.18 0.33
#